data_23e288e086e65c9f708386c27a4cbbc9
#
_entry.id   23e288e086e65c9f708386c27a4cbbc9
#
_cell.length_a   1.000
_cell.length_b   1.000
_cell.length_c   1.000
_cell.angle_alpha   90.00
_cell.angle_beta   90.00
_cell.angle_gamma   90.00
#
_symmetry.space_group_name_H-M   'P 1'
#
loop_
_entity.id
_entity.type
_entity.pdbx_description
1 polymer ?
#
loop_
_entity_poly.entity_id
_entity_poly.type
_entity_poly.pdbx_seq_one_letter_code
_entity_poly.pdbx_strand_id
1 'polypeptide(L)' 'MITQKFGKRIKELRKKKDLSQEKFAISIDMDRTYYASVESGKRNVSLVNIEKIANGLGVSLEELFKGV' A
#
# COMPACT_ATOMS: atom_id res chain seq x y z
N MET A 1 -8.02 -12.64 -5.97
CA MET A 1 -6.64 -12.62 -6.46
C MET A 1 -5.77 -11.86 -5.47
N ILE A 2 -4.47 -12.20 -5.40
CA ILE A 2 -3.58 -11.61 -4.41
C ILE A 2 -3.45 -10.09 -4.51
N THR A 3 -3.54 -9.53 -5.72
CA THR A 3 -3.46 -8.07 -5.88
C THR A 3 -4.59 -7.35 -5.16
N GLN A 4 -5.78 -7.95 -5.16
CA GLN A 4 -6.93 -7.37 -4.46
C GLN A 4 -6.79 -7.52 -2.95
N LYS A 5 -6.31 -8.67 -2.49
CA LYS A 5 -6.07 -8.90 -1.05
C LYS A 5 -5.00 -7.95 -0.53
N PHE A 6 -3.94 -7.77 -1.30
CA PHE A 6 -2.87 -6.84 -0.94
C PHE A 6 -3.38 -5.40 -0.87
N GLY A 7 -4.13 -4.98 -1.89
CA GLY A 7 -4.70 -3.64 -1.93
C GLY A 7 -5.58 -3.35 -0.73
N LYS A 8 -6.43 -4.30 -0.36
CA LYS A 8 -7.28 -4.18 0.80
C LYS A 8 -6.48 -4.07 2.09
N ARG A 9 -5.41 -4.86 2.20
CA ARG A 9 -4.55 -4.86 3.38
C ARG A 9 -3.87 -3.51 3.59
N ILE A 10 -3.26 -2.95 2.53
CA ILE A 10 -2.58 -1.66 2.67
C ILE A 10 -3.57 -0.52 2.93
N LYS A 11 -4.77 -0.62 2.39
CA LYS A 11 -5.81 0.36 2.68
C LYS A 11 -6.18 0.36 4.16
N GLU A 12 -6.33 -0.82 4.75
CA GLU A 12 -6.61 -0.94 6.18
C GLU A 12 -5.50 -0.32 7.03
N LEU A 13 -4.25 -0.64 6.70
CA LEU A 13 -3.11 -0.10 7.43
C LEU A 13 -3.00 1.41 7.27
N ARG A 14 -3.25 1.93 6.06
CA ARG A 14 -3.23 3.37 5.82
C ARG A 14 -4.30 4.08 6.65
N LYS A 15 -5.51 3.52 6.69
CA LYS A 15 -6.61 4.11 7.45
C LYS A 15 -6.30 4.16 8.94
N LYS A 16 -5.60 3.17 9.46
CA LYS A 16 -5.17 3.17 10.87
C LYS A 16 -4.22 4.33 11.18
N LYS A 17 -3.52 4.84 10.17
CA LYS A 17 -2.65 5.99 10.32
C LYS A 17 -3.36 7.32 10.07
N ASP A 18 -4.64 7.26 9.77
CA ASP A 18 -5.45 8.46 9.54
C ASP A 18 -4.98 9.28 8.34
N LEU A 19 -4.44 8.62 7.32
CA LEU A 19 -3.94 9.27 6.12
C LEU A 19 -4.85 9.00 4.93
N SER A 20 -5.07 10.03 4.10
CA SER A 20 -5.75 9.86 2.81
C SER A 20 -4.81 9.18 1.82
N GLN A 21 -5.38 8.64 0.74
CA GLN A 21 -4.55 8.07 -0.33
C GLN A 21 -3.52 9.07 -0.84
N GLU A 22 -3.96 10.32 -1.08
CA GLU A 22 -3.09 11.37 -1.61
C GLU A 22 -1.94 11.68 -0.66
N LYS A 23 -2.24 11.88 0.61
CA LYS A 23 -1.21 12.21 1.60
C LYS A 23 -0.22 11.07 1.77
N PHE A 24 -0.72 9.84 1.79
CA PHE A 24 0.16 8.69 1.91
C PHE A 24 1.06 8.54 0.68
N ALA A 25 0.50 8.65 -0.52
CA ALA A 25 1.28 8.54 -1.75
C ALA A 25 2.39 9.59 -1.79
N ILE A 26 2.06 10.84 -1.43
CA ILE A 26 3.05 11.92 -1.37
C ILE A 26 4.16 11.57 -0.37
N SER A 27 3.80 11.04 0.78
CA SER A 27 4.77 10.73 1.84
C SER A 27 5.80 9.69 1.45
N ILE A 28 5.47 8.82 0.49
CA ILE A 28 6.38 7.78 0.02
C ILE A 28 6.90 8.06 -1.40
N ASP A 29 6.69 9.29 -1.89
CA ASP A 29 7.14 9.71 -3.20
C ASP A 29 6.61 8.80 -4.32
N MET A 30 5.31 8.52 -4.27
CA MET A 30 4.65 7.65 -5.22
C MET A 30 3.50 8.42 -5.90
N ASP A 31 3.34 8.22 -7.19
CA ASP A 31 2.24 8.83 -7.92
C ASP A 31 0.90 8.43 -7.31
N ARG A 32 0.04 9.41 -7.06
CA ARG A 32 -1.27 9.19 -6.44
C ARG A 32 -2.14 8.23 -7.24
N THR A 33 -2.20 8.42 -8.55
CA THR A 33 -3.03 7.59 -9.41
C THR A 33 -2.56 6.14 -9.39
N TYR A 34 -1.22 5.95 -9.44
CA TYR A 34 -0.63 4.63 -9.33
C TYR A 34 -0.97 3.98 -7.98
N TYR A 35 -0.75 4.71 -6.89
CA TYR A 35 -1.02 4.18 -5.55
C TYR A 35 -2.50 3.78 -5.40
N ALA A 36 -3.41 4.63 -5.89
CA ALA A 36 -4.84 4.32 -5.83
C ALA A 36 -5.17 3.04 -6.59
N SER A 37 -4.49 2.81 -7.73
CA SER A 37 -4.71 1.58 -8.51
C SER A 37 -4.18 0.35 -7.79
N VAL A 38 -3.14 0.52 -6.95
CA VAL A 38 -2.63 -0.58 -6.12
C VAL A 38 -3.67 -0.96 -5.07
N GLU A 39 -4.26 0.01 -4.38
CA GLU A 39 -5.29 -0.27 -3.37
C GLU A 39 -6.52 -0.94 -3.98
N SER A 40 -6.85 -0.60 -5.21
CA SER A 40 -8.02 -1.20 -5.89
C SER A 40 -7.73 -2.58 -6.47
N GLY A 41 -6.49 -3.06 -6.37
CA GLY A 41 -6.11 -4.39 -6.84
C GLY A 41 -5.89 -4.49 -8.34
N LYS A 42 -5.71 -3.36 -9.01
CA LYS A 42 -5.54 -3.31 -10.47
C LYS A 42 -4.09 -3.42 -10.93
N ARG A 43 -3.13 -3.42 -9.99
CA ARG A 43 -1.71 -3.43 -10.33
C ARG A 43 -0.99 -4.62 -9.77
N ASN A 44 -0.07 -5.14 -10.56
CA ASN A 44 0.90 -6.13 -10.13
C ASN A 44 2.12 -5.34 -9.63
N VAL A 45 2.22 -5.20 -8.32
CA VAL A 45 3.15 -4.26 -7.68
C VAL A 45 4.57 -4.83 -7.65
N SER A 46 5.55 -4.01 -8.00
CA SER A 46 6.95 -4.42 -7.92
C SER A 46 7.41 -4.55 -6.47
N LEU A 47 8.44 -5.37 -6.23
CA LEU A 47 9.00 -5.53 -4.89
C LEU A 47 9.50 -4.19 -4.33
N VAL A 48 10.09 -3.35 -5.18
CA VAL A 48 10.58 -2.04 -4.74
C VAL A 48 9.44 -1.19 -4.22
N ASN A 49 8.32 -1.16 -4.93
CA ASN A 49 7.17 -0.37 -4.50
C ASN A 49 6.49 -0.97 -3.27
N ILE A 50 6.48 -2.30 -3.15
CA ILE A 50 5.99 -2.97 -1.95
C ILE A 50 6.80 -2.52 -0.73
N GLU A 51 8.12 -2.49 -0.87
CA GLU A 51 9.00 -2.05 0.21
C GLU A 51 8.74 -0.58 0.57
N LYS A 52 8.57 0.29 -0.42
CA LYS A 52 8.24 1.70 -0.17
C LYS A 52 6.95 1.83 0.63
N ILE A 53 5.94 1.05 0.28
CA ILE A 53 4.66 1.07 0.98
C ILE A 53 4.84 0.59 2.42
N ALA A 54 5.55 -0.52 2.63
CA ALA A 54 5.80 -1.04 3.98
C ALA A 54 6.51 -0.01 4.85
N ASN A 55 7.56 0.61 4.30
CA ASN A 55 8.33 1.62 5.02
C ASN A 55 7.47 2.83 5.38
N GLY A 56 6.64 3.27 4.44
CA GLY A 56 5.74 4.39 4.67
C GLY A 56 4.69 4.09 5.74
N LEU A 57 4.24 2.84 5.80
CA LEU A 57 3.28 2.40 6.81
C LEU A 57 3.95 2.10 8.15
N GLY A 58 5.28 2.02 8.19
CA GLY A 58 6.01 1.72 9.40
C GLY A 58 5.86 0.27 9.85
N VAL A 59 5.67 -0.65 8.91
CA VAL A 59 5.50 -2.07 9.21
C VAL A 59 6.55 -2.88 8.47
N SER A 60 6.83 -4.09 8.99
CA SER A 60 7.70 -5.04 8.30
C SER A 60 6.97 -5.63 7.10
N LEU A 61 7.72 -6.25 6.18
CA LEU A 61 7.09 -6.96 5.06
C LEU A 61 6.22 -8.11 5.56
N GLU A 62 6.64 -8.78 6.64
CA GLU A 62 5.84 -9.84 7.25
C GLU A 62 4.48 -9.30 7.71
N GLU A 63 4.49 -8.18 8.43
CA GLU A 63 3.25 -7.57 8.91
C GLU A 63 2.39 -7.08 7.75
N LEU A 64 3.01 -6.52 6.72
CA LEU A 64 2.31 -6.04 5.55
C LEU A 64 1.49 -7.14 4.90
N PHE A 65 2.05 -8.33 4.80
CA PHE A 65 1.41 -9.46 4.13
C PHE A 65 0.55 -10.34 5.05
N LYS A 66 0.41 -9.97 6.31
CA LYS A 66 -0.38 -10.76 7.24
C LYS A 66 -1.83 -10.85 6.76
N GLY A 67 -2.30 -12.07 6.55
CA GLY A 67 -3.67 -12.30 6.08
C GLY A 67 -3.86 -12.10 4.58
N VAL A 68 -2.80 -11.85 3.85
CA VAL A 68 -2.88 -11.71 2.38
C VAL A 68 -2.70 -13.09 1.66
#